data_2ee03c27b0ece61c86f668e40c4067b7
#
_entry.id   2ee03c27b0ece61c86f668e40c4067b7
#
_cell.length_a   1.000
_cell.length_b   1.000
_cell.length_c   1.000
_cell.angle_alpha   90.00
_cell.angle_beta   90.00
_cell.angle_gamma   90.00
#
_symmetry.space_group_name_H-M   'P 1'
#
loop_
_entity.id
_entity.type
_entity.pdbx_description
1 polymer ?
#
loop_
_entity_poly.entity_id
_entity_poly.type
_entity_poly.pdbx_seq_one_letter_code
_entity_poly.pdbx_strand_id
1 'polypeptide(L)'
;MKNIFTLILLLCSANVFSKTLDSSAHYFQKGIEEKTAKRFLVAAGYFDKAIHFNPNYTAAYIENGFVNNEMRRTDAAMQNFTKAYELDPGNDVVIKELAELYYSYRQYQKAIDLAQKCRTCDNKNRIIALSYFEMEDYGKAEKILLELIAKDANDAEVIYTLARTYLEMGFEEKAIPYYEKAIQSDGTKSKWLFELGLLYYNNDNYKNAVVYFNRSAEQGFIRSNDFNENLGFSYIYSGEFDKGEKLLLEIIANKPGDKEILRDIALAFYDGKMYDKCLDYCQKLMEMDMKDGQALYQAGLCFQKKGQVQRGQQMCDKAIEMNPSLNKLRQKKMTMGL
;
A
#
# COMPACT_ATOMS: atom_id res chain seq x y z
N MET A 1 55.27 44.02 30.16
CA MET A 1 54.03 43.59 30.84
C MET A 1 52.92 43.17 29.89
N LYS A 2 52.72 43.79 28.71
CA LYS A 2 51.68 43.41 27.74
C LYS A 2 51.82 41.96 27.18
N ASN A 3 53.04 41.48 26.96
CA ASN A 3 53.28 40.15 26.35
C ASN A 3 53.03 38.95 27.33
N ILE A 4 53.13 39.18 28.64
CA ILE A 4 52.91 38.18 29.68
C ILE A 4 51.41 37.94 29.87
N PHE A 5 50.59 38.98 29.80
CA PHE A 5 49.15 38.92 29.91
C PHE A 5 48.48 38.13 28.69
N THR A 6 49.04 38.35 27.49
CA THR A 6 48.58 37.64 26.28
C THR A 6 48.96 36.18 26.34
N LEU A 7 50.09 35.79 26.85
CA LEU A 7 50.54 34.42 27.00
C LEU A 7 49.74 33.66 28.07
N ILE A 8 49.41 34.34 29.20
CA ILE A 8 48.56 33.74 30.25
C ILE A 8 47.12 33.53 29.78
N LEU A 9 46.56 34.45 28.99
CA LEU A 9 45.23 34.27 28.38
C LEU A 9 45.19 33.12 27.38
N LEU A 10 46.23 32.93 26.57
CA LEU A 10 46.37 31.80 25.64
C LEU A 10 46.54 30.45 26.37
N LEU A 11 47.30 30.41 27.45
CA LEU A 11 47.48 29.19 28.26
C LEU A 11 46.21 28.83 29.06
N CYS A 12 45.45 29.80 29.57
CA CYS A 12 44.17 29.57 30.23
C CYS A 12 43.12 29.09 29.24
N SER A 13 43.07 29.65 28.04
CA SER A 13 42.13 29.19 27.00
C SER A 13 42.46 27.77 26.51
N ALA A 14 43.73 27.43 26.35
CA ALA A 14 44.17 26.08 25.96
C ALA A 14 43.83 25.02 27.02
N ASN A 15 44.01 25.34 28.32
CA ASN A 15 43.65 24.42 29.40
C ASN A 15 42.12 24.23 29.56
N VAL A 16 41.33 25.27 29.36
CA VAL A 16 39.85 25.17 29.36
C VAL A 16 39.36 24.34 28.18
N PHE A 17 39.93 24.55 27.00
CA PHE A 17 39.59 23.83 25.79
C PHE A 17 39.95 22.33 25.89
N SER A 18 41.13 22.01 26.45
CA SER A 18 41.54 20.63 26.70
C SER A 18 40.61 19.91 27.67
N LYS A 19 40.19 20.59 28.77
CA LYS A 19 39.33 20.01 29.80
C LYS A 19 37.88 19.78 29.29
N THR A 20 37.38 20.65 28.42
CA THR A 20 36.06 20.48 27.80
C THR A 20 36.05 19.35 26.80
N LEU A 21 37.13 19.20 26.02
CA LEU A 21 37.27 18.09 25.06
C LEU A 21 37.35 16.74 25.76
N ASP A 22 38.07 16.64 26.88
CA ASP A 22 38.15 15.43 27.69
C ASP A 22 36.76 15.06 28.29
N SER A 23 36.02 16.07 28.78
CA SER A 23 34.65 15.87 29.28
C SER A 23 33.69 15.40 28.19
N SER A 24 33.79 15.94 26.99
CA SER A 24 32.96 15.54 25.85
C SER A 24 33.20 14.08 25.47
N ALA A 25 34.45 13.66 25.32
CA ALA A 25 34.83 12.29 25.01
C ALA A 25 34.39 11.32 26.13
N HIS A 26 34.51 11.70 27.38
CA HIS A 26 34.06 10.90 28.53
C HIS A 26 32.53 10.65 28.49
N TYR A 27 31.73 11.70 28.28
CA TYR A 27 30.27 11.52 28.18
C TYR A 27 29.85 10.76 26.93
N PHE A 28 30.53 10.93 25.81
CA PHE A 28 30.32 10.15 24.61
C PHE A 28 30.53 8.66 24.89
N GLN A 29 31.65 8.30 25.53
CA GLN A 29 31.92 6.91 25.85
C GLN A 29 30.84 6.29 26.78
N LYS A 30 30.39 7.04 27.80
CA LYS A 30 29.25 6.61 28.64
C LYS A 30 27.96 6.42 27.82
N GLY A 31 27.71 7.31 26.87
CA GLY A 31 26.57 7.17 25.93
C GLY A 31 26.63 5.88 25.14
N ILE A 32 27.82 5.52 24.65
CA ILE A 32 28.04 4.25 23.91
C ILE A 32 27.80 3.02 24.82
N GLU A 33 28.30 3.06 26.06
CA GLU A 33 28.08 1.98 27.05
C GLU A 33 26.59 1.78 27.32
N GLU A 34 25.84 2.86 27.55
CA GLU A 34 24.40 2.82 27.80
C GLU A 34 23.59 2.37 26.55
N LYS A 35 24.00 2.82 25.35
CA LYS A 35 23.43 2.36 24.08
C LYS A 35 23.62 0.86 23.91
N THR A 36 24.83 0.35 24.17
CA THR A 36 25.15 -1.08 24.09
C THR A 36 24.31 -1.90 25.08
N ALA A 37 24.04 -1.33 26.25
CA ALA A 37 23.16 -1.90 27.27
C ALA A 37 21.65 -1.71 26.93
N LYS A 38 21.32 -1.17 25.77
CA LYS A 38 19.94 -0.85 25.29
C LYS A 38 19.18 0.13 26.22
N ARG A 39 19.89 0.90 27.03
CA ARG A 39 19.30 1.93 27.88
C ARG A 39 19.26 3.28 27.11
N PHE A 40 18.51 3.31 26.01
CA PHE A 40 18.53 4.38 25.01
C PHE A 40 18.23 5.76 25.58
N LEU A 41 17.31 5.89 26.52
CA LEU A 41 17.00 7.18 27.15
C LEU A 41 18.19 7.74 27.94
N VAL A 42 18.93 6.88 28.65
CA VAL A 42 20.10 7.27 29.40
C VAL A 42 21.25 7.61 28.45
N ALA A 43 21.41 6.81 27.39
CA ALA A 43 22.40 7.03 26.35
C ALA A 43 22.22 8.41 25.70
N ALA A 44 20.98 8.76 25.31
CA ALA A 44 20.65 10.07 24.74
C ALA A 44 21.08 11.22 25.68
N GLY A 45 20.78 11.11 26.98
CA GLY A 45 21.19 12.10 27.96
C GLY A 45 22.72 12.25 28.11
N TYR A 46 23.47 11.17 27.89
CA TYR A 46 24.94 11.25 27.86
C TYR A 46 25.46 11.86 26.55
N PHE A 47 24.85 11.55 25.41
CA PHE A 47 25.19 12.20 24.14
C PHE A 47 24.87 13.69 24.18
N ASP A 48 23.74 14.12 24.77
CA ASP A 48 23.41 15.52 24.96
C ASP A 48 24.49 16.25 25.81
N LYS A 49 25.00 15.60 26.87
CA LYS A 49 26.12 16.15 27.65
C LYS A 49 27.39 16.26 26.82
N ALA A 50 27.72 15.24 26.03
CA ALA A 50 28.86 15.28 25.11
C ALA A 50 28.77 16.45 24.14
N ILE A 51 27.60 16.66 23.55
CA ILE A 51 27.28 17.79 22.65
C ILE A 51 27.36 19.11 23.37
N HIS A 52 26.88 19.20 24.60
CA HIS A 52 26.97 20.41 25.42
C HIS A 52 28.42 20.84 25.64
N PHE A 53 29.33 19.89 25.90
CA PHE A 53 30.75 20.19 26.08
C PHE A 53 31.48 20.43 24.75
N ASN A 54 31.04 19.83 23.66
CA ASN A 54 31.59 20.05 22.32
C ASN A 54 30.45 20.10 21.27
N PRO A 55 29.94 21.30 20.98
CA PRO A 55 28.87 21.49 19.98
C PRO A 55 29.22 21.05 18.54
N ASN A 56 30.49 20.77 18.26
CA ASN A 56 30.93 20.27 16.95
C ASN A 56 31.28 18.79 16.95
N TYR A 57 30.81 18.03 17.96
CA TYR A 57 31.09 16.63 18.07
C TYR A 57 30.13 15.79 17.19
N THR A 58 30.45 15.72 15.91
CA THR A 58 29.64 15.03 14.88
C THR A 58 29.22 13.60 15.29
N ALA A 59 30.16 12.81 15.85
CA ALA A 59 29.87 11.45 16.30
C ALA A 59 28.79 11.40 17.39
N ALA A 60 28.77 12.38 18.32
CA ALA A 60 27.76 12.43 19.36
C ALA A 60 26.35 12.72 18.79
N TYR A 61 26.24 13.58 17.80
CA TYR A 61 24.98 13.81 17.08
C TYR A 61 24.52 12.55 16.32
N ILE A 62 25.44 11.86 15.65
CA ILE A 62 25.12 10.63 14.92
C ILE A 62 24.54 9.59 15.89
N GLU A 63 25.24 9.32 16.99
CA GLU A 63 24.82 8.33 17.97
C GLU A 63 23.52 8.74 18.68
N ASN A 64 23.35 10.02 18.97
CA ASN A 64 22.09 10.54 19.52
C ASN A 64 20.93 10.42 18.52
N GLY A 65 21.19 10.62 17.23
CA GLY A 65 20.23 10.35 16.17
C GLY A 65 19.77 8.90 16.17
N PHE A 66 20.70 7.96 16.23
CA PHE A 66 20.37 6.52 16.28
C PHE A 66 19.56 6.14 17.51
N VAL A 67 19.97 6.56 18.73
CA VAL A 67 19.20 6.19 19.94
C VAL A 67 17.81 6.82 19.97
N ASN A 68 17.64 8.02 19.40
CA ASN A 68 16.31 8.62 19.26
C ASN A 68 15.45 7.86 18.24
N ASN A 69 16.05 7.38 17.16
CA ASN A 69 15.36 6.55 16.17
C ASN A 69 14.89 5.21 16.78
N GLU A 70 15.74 4.54 17.56
CA GLU A 70 15.37 3.33 18.31
C GLU A 70 14.21 3.58 19.29
N MET A 71 14.13 4.78 19.88
CA MET A 71 13.02 5.18 20.75
C MET A 71 11.79 5.69 19.98
N ARG A 72 11.78 5.63 18.64
CA ARG A 72 10.74 6.20 17.75
C ARG A 72 10.50 7.70 17.96
N ARG A 73 11.53 8.41 18.43
CA ARG A 73 11.56 9.87 18.54
C ARG A 73 12.09 10.49 17.26
N THR A 74 11.33 10.33 16.20
CA THR A 74 11.77 10.62 14.82
C THR A 74 12.17 12.08 14.62
N ASP A 75 11.47 13.03 15.25
CA ASP A 75 11.82 14.46 15.15
C ASP A 75 13.19 14.75 15.81
N ALA A 76 13.46 14.14 16.96
CA ALA A 76 14.75 14.30 17.62
C ALA A 76 15.87 13.62 16.83
N ALA A 77 15.60 12.47 16.23
CA ALA A 77 16.55 11.82 15.33
C ALA A 77 16.87 12.71 14.11
N MET A 78 15.82 13.27 13.46
CA MET A 78 15.98 14.19 12.34
C MET A 78 16.84 15.40 12.70
N GLN A 79 16.59 16.03 13.86
CA GLN A 79 17.39 17.19 14.32
C GLN A 79 18.88 16.83 14.51
N ASN A 80 19.14 15.70 15.16
CA ASN A 80 20.50 15.25 15.41
C ASN A 80 21.24 14.89 14.10
N PHE A 81 20.63 14.14 13.20
CA PHE A 81 21.23 13.81 11.91
C PHE A 81 21.39 15.05 11.03
N THR A 82 20.45 16.01 11.07
CA THR A 82 20.60 17.28 10.36
C THR A 82 21.83 18.04 10.85
N LYS A 83 22.01 18.10 12.18
CA LYS A 83 23.19 18.76 12.76
C LYS A 83 24.49 18.05 12.42
N ALA A 84 24.47 16.71 12.44
CA ALA A 84 25.61 15.90 12.00
C ALA A 84 25.96 16.17 10.52
N TYR A 85 24.95 16.29 9.65
CA TYR A 85 25.12 16.62 8.23
C TYR A 85 25.69 18.03 8.01
N GLU A 86 25.25 19.01 8.80
CA GLU A 86 25.83 20.36 8.75
C GLU A 86 27.33 20.37 9.11
N LEU A 87 27.75 19.52 10.06
CA LEU A 87 29.15 19.43 10.52
C LEU A 87 30.01 18.59 9.56
N ASP A 88 29.44 17.55 8.93
CA ASP A 88 30.13 16.68 7.98
C ASP A 88 29.16 16.26 6.83
N PRO A 89 29.03 17.12 5.80
CA PRO A 89 28.14 16.87 4.67
C PRO A 89 28.53 15.66 3.79
N GLY A 90 29.74 15.13 3.98
CA GLY A 90 30.24 13.97 3.23
C GLY A 90 30.05 12.64 3.92
N ASN A 91 29.41 12.62 5.07
CA ASN A 91 29.21 11.41 5.86
C ASN A 91 28.09 10.54 5.30
N ASP A 92 28.46 9.45 4.62
CA ASP A 92 27.50 8.56 3.95
C ASP A 92 26.49 7.93 4.93
N VAL A 93 26.85 7.68 6.20
CA VAL A 93 25.94 7.17 7.22
C VAL A 93 24.83 8.19 7.52
N VAL A 94 25.22 9.44 7.72
CA VAL A 94 24.27 10.54 7.99
C VAL A 94 23.36 10.79 6.80
N ILE A 95 23.94 10.78 5.59
CA ILE A 95 23.21 10.97 4.34
C ILE A 95 22.14 9.88 4.19
N LYS A 96 22.50 8.60 4.45
CA LYS A 96 21.59 7.47 4.40
C LYS A 96 20.41 7.65 5.36
N GLU A 97 20.69 7.89 6.63
CA GLU A 97 19.67 8.05 7.67
C GLU A 97 18.72 9.22 7.38
N LEU A 98 19.27 10.36 6.96
CA LEU A 98 18.46 11.52 6.59
C LEU A 98 17.61 11.25 5.34
N ALA A 99 18.13 10.55 4.34
CA ALA A 99 17.36 10.21 3.14
C ALA A 99 16.17 9.30 3.49
N GLU A 100 16.37 8.31 4.37
CA GLU A 100 15.29 7.43 4.86
C GLU A 100 14.25 8.21 5.68
N LEU A 101 14.70 9.12 6.54
CA LEU A 101 13.81 9.98 7.31
C LEU A 101 13.00 10.92 6.41
N TYR A 102 13.64 11.59 5.44
CA TYR A 102 12.89 12.43 4.50
C TYR A 102 11.89 11.64 3.67
N TYR A 103 12.21 10.40 3.26
CA TYR A 103 11.27 9.52 2.61
C TYR A 103 10.06 9.23 3.53
N SER A 104 10.28 8.85 4.79
CA SER A 104 9.22 8.55 5.74
C SER A 104 8.34 9.77 6.09
N TYR A 105 8.90 10.98 6.03
CA TYR A 105 8.17 12.25 6.15
C TYR A 105 7.53 12.72 4.84
N ARG A 106 7.49 11.88 3.79
CA ARG A 106 6.96 12.21 2.46
C ARG A 106 7.63 13.41 1.79
N GLN A 107 8.86 13.73 2.19
CA GLN A 107 9.68 14.77 1.55
C GLN A 107 10.54 14.13 0.46
N TYR A 108 9.88 13.52 -0.51
CA TYR A 108 10.51 12.63 -1.49
C TYR A 108 11.62 13.28 -2.30
N GLN A 109 11.44 14.53 -2.73
CA GLN A 109 12.50 15.23 -3.47
C GLN A 109 13.78 15.39 -2.63
N LYS A 110 13.64 15.73 -1.33
CA LYS A 110 14.82 15.83 -0.44
C LYS A 110 15.47 14.47 -0.20
N ALA A 111 14.66 13.41 -0.11
CA ALA A 111 15.18 12.05 0.00
C ALA A 111 16.02 11.68 -1.23
N ILE A 112 15.55 12.01 -2.44
CA ILE A 112 16.27 11.80 -3.71
C ILE A 112 17.57 12.60 -3.71
N ASP A 113 17.51 13.91 -3.42
CA ASP A 113 18.65 14.81 -3.47
C ASP A 113 19.78 14.36 -2.50
N LEU A 114 19.42 13.85 -1.34
CA LEU A 114 20.37 13.29 -0.38
C LEU A 114 20.89 11.93 -0.82
N ALA A 115 20.00 11.00 -1.20
CA ALA A 115 20.41 9.67 -1.63
C ALA A 115 21.40 9.73 -2.81
N GLN A 116 21.21 10.67 -3.74
CA GLN A 116 22.13 10.89 -4.87
C GLN A 116 23.54 11.30 -4.43
N LYS A 117 23.67 12.02 -3.32
CA LYS A 117 24.97 12.44 -2.76
C LYS A 117 25.73 11.30 -2.09
N CYS A 118 25.04 10.25 -1.69
CA CYS A 118 25.68 9.10 -1.06
C CYS A 118 26.55 8.33 -2.02
N ARG A 119 27.80 8.10 -1.63
CA ARG A 119 28.79 7.40 -2.46
C ARG A 119 28.75 5.88 -2.24
N THR A 120 28.53 5.46 -0.99
CA THR A 120 28.66 4.06 -0.57
C THR A 120 27.34 3.43 -0.07
N CYS A 121 26.21 4.17 -0.07
CA CYS A 121 24.92 3.62 0.37
C CYS A 121 24.41 2.56 -0.60
N ASP A 122 24.25 1.36 -0.10
CA ASP A 122 23.71 0.21 -0.81
C ASP A 122 22.24 0.38 -1.21
N ASN A 123 21.47 1.09 -0.37
CA ASN A 123 20.03 1.29 -0.54
C ASN A 123 19.65 2.57 -1.30
N LYS A 124 20.62 3.39 -1.76
CA LYS A 124 20.31 4.69 -2.37
C LYS A 124 19.34 4.60 -3.56
N ASN A 125 19.54 3.64 -4.45
CA ASN A 125 18.69 3.47 -5.61
C ASN A 125 17.27 3.01 -5.21
N ARG A 126 17.15 2.23 -4.13
CA ARG A 126 15.86 1.85 -3.57
C ARG A 126 15.09 3.06 -3.07
N ILE A 127 15.72 3.93 -2.25
CA ILE A 127 15.07 5.17 -1.76
C ILE A 127 14.66 6.07 -2.93
N ILE A 128 15.52 6.21 -3.94
CA ILE A 128 15.24 7.03 -5.13
C ILE A 128 14.05 6.44 -5.92
N ALA A 129 14.03 5.14 -6.17
CA ALA A 129 12.95 4.48 -6.90
C ALA A 129 11.61 4.59 -6.18
N LEU A 130 11.59 4.31 -4.87
CA LEU A 130 10.39 4.44 -4.04
C LEU A 130 9.92 5.89 -3.98
N SER A 131 10.84 6.86 -3.89
CA SER A 131 10.48 8.29 -3.90
C SER A 131 9.86 8.71 -5.24
N TYR A 132 10.40 8.26 -6.38
CA TYR A 132 9.78 8.54 -7.68
C TYR A 132 8.40 7.88 -7.82
N PHE A 133 8.23 6.65 -7.30
CA PHE A 133 6.93 6.00 -7.27
C PHE A 133 5.90 6.83 -6.49
N GLU A 134 6.24 7.28 -5.29
CA GLU A 134 5.36 8.10 -4.44
C GLU A 134 5.10 9.51 -5.01
N MET A 135 5.98 10.00 -5.88
CA MET A 135 5.81 11.25 -6.65
C MET A 135 5.07 11.04 -7.98
N GLU A 136 4.57 9.82 -8.24
CA GLU A 136 3.88 9.45 -9.48
C GLU A 136 4.74 9.57 -10.76
N ASP A 137 6.07 9.70 -10.60
CA ASP A 137 7.03 9.65 -11.72
C ASP A 137 7.36 8.17 -12.04
N TYR A 138 6.33 7.46 -12.49
CA TYR A 138 6.39 6.01 -12.70
C TYR A 138 7.44 5.59 -13.72
N GLY A 139 7.71 6.43 -14.73
CA GLY A 139 8.74 6.13 -15.73
C GLY A 139 10.16 6.09 -15.14
N LYS A 140 10.49 7.02 -14.23
CA LYS A 140 11.78 6.98 -13.53
C LYS A 140 11.82 5.86 -12.50
N ALA A 141 10.70 5.61 -11.79
CA ALA A 141 10.59 4.50 -10.85
C ALA A 141 10.83 3.16 -11.54
N GLU A 142 10.12 2.89 -12.66
CA GLU A 142 10.25 1.66 -13.46
C GLU A 142 11.72 1.37 -13.82
N LYS A 143 12.40 2.37 -14.39
CA LYS A 143 13.80 2.21 -14.83
C LYS A 143 14.70 1.74 -13.69
N ILE A 144 14.63 2.41 -12.54
CA ILE A 144 15.50 2.09 -11.39
C ILE A 144 15.09 0.76 -10.74
N LEU A 145 13.78 0.47 -10.65
CA LEU A 145 13.28 -0.79 -10.10
C LEU A 145 13.74 -1.99 -10.94
N LEU A 146 13.74 -1.87 -12.26
CA LEU A 146 14.27 -2.91 -13.15
C LEU A 146 15.78 -3.13 -12.94
N GLU A 147 16.55 -2.06 -12.74
CA GLU A 147 17.99 -2.16 -12.42
C GLU A 147 18.22 -2.85 -11.05
N LEU A 148 17.36 -2.59 -10.06
CA LEU A 148 17.42 -3.22 -8.74
C LEU A 148 17.08 -4.72 -8.82
N ILE A 149 16.03 -5.09 -9.56
CA ILE A 149 15.63 -6.49 -9.77
C ILE A 149 16.71 -7.26 -10.54
N ALA A 150 17.44 -6.61 -11.46
CA ALA A 150 18.54 -7.23 -12.16
C ALA A 150 19.73 -7.56 -11.23
N LYS A 151 19.88 -6.84 -10.12
CA LYS A 151 20.90 -7.08 -9.09
C LYS A 151 20.46 -8.11 -8.05
N ASP A 152 19.22 -7.99 -7.60
CA ASP A 152 18.58 -8.93 -6.67
C ASP A 152 17.19 -9.30 -7.19
N ALA A 153 17.13 -10.46 -7.83
CA ALA A 153 15.90 -10.98 -8.44
C ALA A 153 14.84 -11.44 -7.43
N ASN A 154 15.16 -11.44 -6.12
CA ASN A 154 14.30 -11.94 -5.06
C ASN A 154 13.89 -10.87 -4.04
N ASP A 155 14.27 -9.60 -4.24
CA ASP A 155 13.79 -8.50 -3.38
C ASP A 155 12.28 -8.30 -3.59
N ALA A 156 11.50 -8.94 -2.73
CA ALA A 156 10.04 -8.97 -2.82
C ALA A 156 9.39 -7.58 -2.83
N GLU A 157 9.91 -6.65 -2.02
CA GLU A 157 9.38 -5.28 -1.92
C GLU A 157 9.66 -4.46 -3.20
N VAL A 158 10.84 -4.62 -3.79
CA VAL A 158 11.20 -3.95 -5.06
C VAL A 158 10.35 -4.51 -6.20
N ILE A 159 10.17 -5.85 -6.25
CA ILE A 159 9.33 -6.50 -7.26
C ILE A 159 7.86 -6.05 -7.11
N TYR A 160 7.35 -6.01 -5.89
CA TYR A 160 6.00 -5.52 -5.62
C TYR A 160 5.82 -4.05 -6.02
N THR A 161 6.82 -3.20 -5.73
CA THR A 161 6.76 -1.79 -6.14
C THR A 161 6.73 -1.65 -7.67
N LEU A 162 7.47 -2.49 -8.40
CA LEU A 162 7.40 -2.51 -9.85
C LEU A 162 6.03 -2.98 -10.36
N ALA A 163 5.44 -4.00 -9.71
CA ALA A 163 4.09 -4.45 -10.02
C ALA A 163 3.07 -3.31 -9.88
N ARG A 164 3.13 -2.59 -8.77
CA ARG A 164 2.30 -1.40 -8.55
C ARG A 164 2.58 -0.30 -9.55
N THR A 165 3.84 -0.07 -9.89
CA THR A 165 4.21 0.93 -10.90
C THR A 165 3.52 0.63 -12.24
N TYR A 166 3.52 -0.63 -12.69
CA TYR A 166 2.79 -1.01 -13.91
C TYR A 166 1.28 -0.85 -13.77
N LEU A 167 0.72 -1.17 -12.60
CA LEU A 167 -0.71 -1.01 -12.35
C LEU A 167 -1.13 0.47 -12.44
N GLU A 168 -0.40 1.38 -11.79
CA GLU A 168 -0.66 2.83 -11.82
C GLU A 168 -0.47 3.43 -13.24
N MET A 169 0.37 2.82 -14.06
CA MET A 169 0.52 3.16 -15.49
C MET A 169 -0.59 2.58 -16.38
N GLY A 170 -1.51 1.79 -15.82
CA GLY A 170 -2.58 1.11 -16.59
C GLY A 170 -2.12 -0.13 -17.35
N PHE A 171 -0.96 -0.69 -17.03
CA PHE A 171 -0.42 -1.90 -17.66
C PHE A 171 -0.71 -3.15 -16.82
N GLU A 172 -1.97 -3.47 -16.60
CA GLU A 172 -2.40 -4.58 -15.73
C GLU A 172 -1.79 -5.93 -16.14
N GLU A 173 -1.74 -6.22 -17.44
CA GLU A 173 -1.13 -7.46 -17.96
C GLU A 173 0.36 -7.59 -17.60
N LYS A 174 1.07 -6.46 -17.47
CA LYS A 174 2.47 -6.46 -17.00
C LYS A 174 2.56 -6.54 -15.48
N ALA A 175 1.59 -5.97 -14.75
CA ALA A 175 1.60 -5.94 -13.30
C ALA A 175 1.44 -7.35 -12.69
N ILE A 176 0.52 -8.16 -13.22
CA ILE A 176 0.19 -9.50 -12.69
C ILE A 176 1.43 -10.37 -12.47
N PRO A 177 2.31 -10.64 -13.44
CA PRO A 177 3.46 -11.51 -13.23
C PRO A 177 4.45 -10.98 -12.19
N TYR A 178 4.55 -9.68 -12.01
CA TYR A 178 5.38 -9.10 -10.94
C TYR A 178 4.72 -9.23 -9.57
N TYR A 179 3.39 -9.09 -9.46
CA TYR A 179 2.68 -9.42 -8.22
C TYR A 179 2.88 -10.88 -7.84
N GLU A 180 2.72 -11.81 -8.79
CA GLU A 180 2.93 -13.23 -8.55
C GLU A 180 4.35 -13.52 -8.07
N LYS A 181 5.35 -12.92 -8.71
CA LYS A 181 6.76 -13.07 -8.35
C LYS A 181 7.04 -12.48 -6.95
N ALA A 182 6.48 -11.32 -6.61
CA ALA A 182 6.64 -10.73 -5.28
C ALA A 182 6.04 -11.64 -4.19
N ILE A 183 4.84 -12.18 -4.43
CA ILE A 183 4.15 -13.12 -3.53
C ILE A 183 4.89 -14.47 -3.44
N GLN A 184 5.56 -14.90 -4.50
CA GLN A 184 6.42 -16.10 -4.46
C GLN A 184 7.63 -15.88 -3.57
N SER A 185 8.20 -14.68 -3.57
CA SER A 185 9.34 -14.30 -2.71
C SER A 185 8.91 -14.05 -1.25
N ASP A 186 7.73 -13.46 -1.02
CA ASP A 186 7.14 -13.26 0.32
C ASP A 186 5.62 -13.45 0.29
N GLY A 187 5.17 -14.67 0.55
CA GLY A 187 3.75 -15.04 0.56
C GLY A 187 2.99 -14.63 1.81
N THR A 188 3.62 -13.96 2.77
CA THR A 188 2.98 -13.54 4.04
C THR A 188 2.29 -12.18 3.94
N LYS A 189 2.50 -11.45 2.85
CA LYS A 189 1.98 -10.10 2.63
C LYS A 189 0.51 -10.14 2.22
N SER A 190 -0.38 -10.17 3.19
CA SER A 190 -1.83 -10.29 2.98
C SER A 190 -2.40 -9.22 2.04
N LYS A 191 -1.88 -7.99 2.11
CA LYS A 191 -2.29 -6.90 1.21
C LYS A 191 -1.95 -7.19 -0.26
N TRP A 192 -0.76 -7.71 -0.55
CA TRP A 192 -0.35 -8.04 -1.93
C TRP A 192 -1.23 -9.13 -2.54
N LEU A 193 -1.56 -10.13 -1.71
CA LEU A 193 -2.48 -11.21 -2.09
C LEU A 193 -3.88 -10.65 -2.43
N PHE A 194 -4.37 -9.70 -1.62
CA PHE A 194 -5.66 -9.05 -1.88
C PHE A 194 -5.64 -8.24 -3.19
N GLU A 195 -4.61 -7.42 -3.40
CA GLU A 195 -4.47 -6.61 -4.61
C GLU A 195 -4.39 -7.49 -5.87
N LEU A 196 -3.64 -8.60 -5.82
CA LEU A 196 -3.61 -9.56 -6.94
C LEU A 196 -4.96 -10.24 -7.15
N GLY A 197 -5.69 -10.54 -6.06
CA GLY A 197 -7.07 -11.04 -6.14
C GLY A 197 -7.99 -10.07 -6.87
N LEU A 198 -7.89 -8.77 -6.59
CA LEU A 198 -8.64 -7.73 -7.30
C LEU A 198 -8.26 -7.63 -8.78
N LEU A 199 -6.96 -7.71 -9.10
CA LEU A 199 -6.52 -7.72 -10.49
C LEU A 199 -7.09 -8.90 -11.27
N TYR A 200 -7.09 -10.09 -10.70
CA TYR A 200 -7.72 -11.25 -11.32
C TYR A 200 -9.23 -11.12 -11.45
N TYR A 201 -9.89 -10.52 -10.44
CA TYR A 201 -11.33 -10.25 -10.49
C TYR A 201 -11.68 -9.30 -11.64
N ASN A 202 -10.95 -8.18 -11.76
CA ASN A 202 -11.16 -7.19 -12.81
C ASN A 202 -10.88 -7.72 -14.23
N ASN A 203 -10.03 -8.75 -14.33
CA ASN A 203 -9.70 -9.43 -15.59
C ASN A 203 -10.54 -10.70 -15.82
N ASP A 204 -11.70 -10.83 -15.17
CA ASP A 204 -12.63 -11.96 -15.29
C ASP A 204 -12.02 -13.33 -14.96
N ASN A 205 -10.85 -13.36 -14.34
CA ASN A 205 -10.20 -14.59 -13.91
C ASN A 205 -10.62 -14.95 -12.48
N TYR A 206 -11.91 -15.22 -12.33
CA TYR A 206 -12.54 -15.42 -11.02
C TYR A 206 -11.99 -16.62 -10.23
N LYS A 207 -11.51 -17.66 -10.91
CA LYS A 207 -10.88 -18.81 -10.24
C LYS A 207 -9.61 -18.40 -9.49
N ASN A 208 -8.75 -17.62 -10.13
CA ASN A 208 -7.55 -17.10 -9.47
C ASN A 208 -7.91 -16.04 -8.42
N ALA A 209 -8.90 -15.18 -8.69
CA ALA A 209 -9.39 -14.23 -7.70
C ALA A 209 -9.79 -14.92 -6.38
N VAL A 210 -10.59 -16.01 -6.46
CA VAL A 210 -10.96 -16.84 -5.29
C VAL A 210 -9.72 -17.34 -4.54
N VAL A 211 -8.73 -17.86 -5.26
CA VAL A 211 -7.49 -18.38 -4.64
C VAL A 211 -6.78 -17.29 -3.85
N TYR A 212 -6.56 -16.12 -4.46
CA TYR A 212 -5.79 -15.06 -3.84
C TYR A 212 -6.54 -14.33 -2.74
N PHE A 213 -7.85 -14.12 -2.85
CA PHE A 213 -8.66 -13.60 -1.75
C PHE A 213 -8.66 -14.53 -0.54
N ASN A 214 -8.82 -15.84 -0.73
CA ASN A 214 -8.76 -16.79 0.39
C ASN A 214 -7.37 -16.77 1.07
N ARG A 215 -6.29 -16.85 0.30
CA ARG A 215 -4.93 -16.75 0.81
C ARG A 215 -4.70 -15.43 1.57
N SER A 216 -5.24 -14.33 1.06
CA SER A 216 -5.16 -13.03 1.73
C SER A 216 -5.82 -13.06 3.12
N ALA A 217 -7.02 -13.64 3.22
CA ALA A 217 -7.72 -13.80 4.48
C ALA A 217 -6.96 -14.74 5.46
N GLU A 218 -6.39 -15.84 4.96
CA GLU A 218 -5.55 -16.76 5.73
C GLU A 218 -4.30 -16.08 6.29
N GLN A 219 -3.74 -15.11 5.57
CA GLN A 219 -2.62 -14.28 6.02
C GLN A 219 -3.05 -13.07 6.86
N GLY A 220 -4.30 -13.04 7.32
CA GLY A 220 -4.79 -12.04 8.28
C GLY A 220 -5.28 -10.73 7.66
N PHE A 221 -5.57 -10.68 6.37
CA PHE A 221 -6.24 -9.52 5.78
C PHE A 221 -7.64 -9.35 6.36
N ILE A 222 -8.01 -8.12 6.73
CA ILE A 222 -9.31 -7.84 7.34
C ILE A 222 -10.41 -7.96 6.28
N ARG A 223 -11.37 -8.84 6.53
CA ARG A 223 -12.51 -9.07 5.64
C ARG A 223 -13.57 -7.98 5.84
N SER A 224 -13.44 -6.91 5.06
CA SER A 224 -14.48 -5.88 4.94
C SER A 224 -15.68 -6.39 4.13
N ASN A 225 -16.76 -5.60 4.08
CA ASN A 225 -17.88 -5.90 3.18
C ASN A 225 -17.44 -5.96 1.72
N ASP A 226 -16.60 -5.02 1.28
CA ASP A 226 -16.09 -4.98 -0.10
C ASP A 226 -15.22 -6.22 -0.41
N PHE A 227 -14.41 -6.68 0.56
CA PHE A 227 -13.67 -7.92 0.42
C PHE A 227 -14.62 -9.11 0.23
N ASN A 228 -15.63 -9.23 1.09
CA ASN A 228 -16.59 -10.33 1.03
C ASN A 228 -17.45 -10.28 -0.23
N GLU A 229 -17.76 -9.09 -0.73
CA GLU A 229 -18.49 -8.87 -1.97
C GLU A 229 -17.68 -9.36 -3.18
N ASN A 230 -16.43 -8.88 -3.31
CA ASN A 230 -15.54 -9.33 -4.39
C ASN A 230 -15.30 -10.86 -4.35
N LEU A 231 -15.08 -11.43 -3.18
CA LEU A 231 -14.92 -12.88 -3.02
C LEU A 231 -16.22 -13.62 -3.32
N GLY A 232 -17.38 -13.10 -2.88
CA GLY A 232 -18.70 -13.70 -3.13
C GLY A 232 -19.01 -13.76 -4.61
N PHE A 233 -18.82 -12.65 -5.33
CA PHE A 233 -19.00 -12.63 -6.79
C PHE A 233 -17.95 -13.50 -7.51
N SER A 234 -16.70 -13.51 -7.03
CA SER A 234 -15.68 -14.42 -7.58
C SER A 234 -16.11 -15.88 -7.47
N TYR A 235 -16.69 -16.28 -6.36
CA TYR A 235 -17.25 -17.65 -6.21
C TYR A 235 -18.39 -17.91 -7.19
N ILE A 236 -19.36 -16.98 -7.34
CA ILE A 236 -20.47 -17.15 -8.28
C ILE A 236 -19.95 -17.30 -9.71
N TYR A 237 -19.11 -16.38 -10.17
CA TYR A 237 -18.58 -16.39 -11.53
C TYR A 237 -17.60 -17.54 -11.80
N SER A 238 -16.96 -18.10 -10.76
CA SER A 238 -16.15 -19.33 -10.89
C SER A 238 -16.98 -20.61 -10.88
N GLY A 239 -18.30 -20.52 -10.63
CA GLY A 239 -19.23 -21.65 -10.59
C GLY A 239 -19.46 -22.23 -9.20
N GLU A 240 -18.91 -21.64 -8.15
CA GLU A 240 -19.11 -22.05 -6.74
C GLU A 240 -20.31 -21.30 -6.12
N PHE A 241 -21.47 -21.44 -6.75
CA PHE A 241 -22.67 -20.66 -6.50
C PHE A 241 -23.10 -20.59 -5.02
N ASP A 242 -23.14 -21.72 -4.33
CA ASP A 242 -23.62 -21.77 -2.94
C ASP A 242 -22.68 -21.04 -1.97
N LYS A 243 -21.36 -21.10 -2.22
CA LYS A 243 -20.39 -20.37 -1.40
C LYS A 243 -20.52 -18.87 -1.61
N GLY A 244 -20.63 -18.43 -2.86
CA GLY A 244 -20.78 -17.04 -3.21
C GLY A 244 -22.09 -16.46 -2.66
N GLU A 245 -23.21 -17.15 -2.88
CA GLU A 245 -24.51 -16.74 -2.38
C GLU A 245 -24.51 -16.59 -0.86
N LYS A 246 -23.98 -17.59 -0.13
CA LYS A 246 -23.90 -17.54 1.33
C LYS A 246 -23.17 -16.29 1.80
N LEU A 247 -22.03 -15.97 1.19
CA LEU A 247 -21.20 -14.83 1.59
C LEU A 247 -21.90 -13.49 1.31
N LEU A 248 -22.59 -13.38 0.16
CA LEU A 248 -23.33 -12.18 -0.20
C LEU A 248 -24.60 -12.02 0.63
N LEU A 249 -25.25 -13.10 1.05
CA LEU A 249 -26.40 -13.05 1.97
C LEU A 249 -26.01 -12.53 3.36
N GLU A 250 -24.79 -12.80 3.84
CA GLU A 250 -24.27 -12.23 5.09
C GLU A 250 -24.13 -10.70 4.98
N ILE A 251 -23.75 -10.17 3.82
CA ILE A 251 -23.68 -8.71 3.58
C ILE A 251 -25.09 -8.11 3.55
N ILE A 252 -26.04 -8.75 2.84
CA ILE A 252 -27.44 -8.31 2.76
C ILE A 252 -28.11 -8.28 4.14
N ALA A 253 -27.81 -9.28 5.00
CA ALA A 253 -28.34 -9.32 6.36
C ALA A 253 -27.97 -8.08 7.17
N ASN A 254 -26.82 -7.49 6.90
CA ASN A 254 -26.37 -6.23 7.53
C ASN A 254 -26.95 -4.97 6.86
N LYS A 255 -27.42 -5.08 5.59
CA LYS A 255 -28.02 -3.98 4.81
C LYS A 255 -29.25 -4.49 4.03
N PRO A 256 -30.35 -4.86 4.70
CA PRO A 256 -31.48 -5.54 4.05
C PRO A 256 -32.23 -4.68 3.01
N GLY A 257 -31.97 -3.37 2.97
CA GLY A 257 -32.57 -2.44 1.98
C GLY A 257 -31.70 -2.18 0.74
N ASP A 258 -30.53 -2.82 0.63
CA ASP A 258 -29.60 -2.59 -0.47
C ASP A 258 -30.06 -3.33 -1.74
N LYS A 259 -30.78 -2.59 -2.61
CA LYS A 259 -31.28 -3.15 -3.88
C LYS A 259 -30.19 -3.40 -4.91
N GLU A 260 -29.06 -2.67 -4.84
CA GLU A 260 -27.99 -2.77 -5.84
C GLU A 260 -27.31 -4.14 -5.75
N ILE A 261 -26.92 -4.56 -4.55
CA ILE A 261 -26.30 -5.88 -4.37
C ILE A 261 -27.25 -7.02 -4.77
N LEU A 262 -28.57 -6.88 -4.51
CA LEU A 262 -29.56 -7.87 -4.96
C LEU A 262 -29.65 -7.94 -6.49
N ARG A 263 -29.53 -6.81 -7.20
CA ARG A 263 -29.50 -6.77 -8.66
C ARG A 263 -28.24 -7.43 -9.21
N ASP A 264 -27.09 -7.12 -8.61
CA ASP A 264 -25.81 -7.70 -9.04
C ASP A 264 -25.77 -9.20 -8.84
N ILE A 265 -26.36 -9.71 -7.73
CA ILE A 265 -26.53 -11.14 -7.50
C ILE A 265 -27.47 -11.76 -8.54
N ALA A 266 -28.61 -11.12 -8.83
CA ALA A 266 -29.53 -11.60 -9.87
C ALA A 266 -28.85 -11.69 -11.23
N LEU A 267 -28.04 -10.66 -11.59
CA LEU A 267 -27.29 -10.64 -12.83
C LEU A 267 -26.22 -11.75 -12.86
N ALA A 268 -25.45 -11.91 -11.78
CA ALA A 268 -24.42 -12.92 -11.68
C ALA A 268 -25.00 -14.34 -11.83
N PHE A 269 -26.17 -14.62 -11.22
CA PHE A 269 -26.87 -15.88 -11.43
C PHE A 269 -27.41 -16.05 -12.86
N TYR A 270 -27.84 -14.97 -13.50
CA TYR A 270 -28.25 -15.00 -14.90
C TYR A 270 -27.07 -15.38 -15.81
N ASP A 271 -25.93 -14.76 -15.63
CA ASP A 271 -24.71 -15.01 -16.40
C ASP A 271 -24.19 -16.45 -16.15
N GLY A 272 -24.31 -16.92 -14.91
CA GLY A 272 -24.03 -18.30 -14.51
C GLY A 272 -25.08 -19.31 -14.99
N LYS A 273 -26.11 -18.90 -15.76
CA LYS A 273 -27.25 -19.73 -16.26
C LYS A 273 -28.10 -20.36 -15.15
N MET A 274 -27.98 -19.86 -13.93
CA MET A 274 -28.81 -20.29 -12.78
C MET A 274 -30.11 -19.47 -12.73
N TYR A 275 -30.92 -19.63 -13.79
CA TYR A 275 -32.10 -18.78 -14.05
C TYR A 275 -33.16 -18.82 -12.94
N ASP A 276 -33.32 -19.94 -12.25
CA ASP A 276 -34.25 -20.04 -11.13
C ASP A 276 -33.81 -19.17 -9.95
N LYS A 277 -32.52 -19.22 -9.58
CA LYS A 277 -31.97 -18.34 -8.56
C LYS A 277 -32.06 -16.85 -8.95
N CYS A 278 -31.77 -16.51 -10.21
CA CYS A 278 -31.98 -15.17 -10.71
C CYS A 278 -33.45 -14.71 -10.54
N LEU A 279 -34.41 -15.57 -10.84
CA LEU A 279 -35.87 -15.26 -10.65
C LEU A 279 -36.20 -15.03 -9.19
N ASP A 280 -35.63 -15.78 -8.25
CA ASP A 280 -35.84 -15.58 -6.80
C ASP A 280 -35.39 -14.20 -6.35
N TYR A 281 -34.22 -13.74 -6.84
CA TYR A 281 -33.71 -12.38 -6.52
C TYR A 281 -34.51 -11.29 -7.22
N CYS A 282 -34.95 -11.49 -8.47
CA CYS A 282 -35.85 -10.56 -9.14
C CYS A 282 -37.17 -10.44 -8.40
N GLN A 283 -37.71 -11.54 -7.85
CA GLN A 283 -38.92 -11.52 -7.03
C GLN A 283 -38.71 -10.72 -5.77
N LYS A 284 -37.63 -10.94 -5.02
CA LYS A 284 -37.29 -10.13 -3.82
C LYS A 284 -37.22 -8.62 -4.13
N LEU A 285 -36.60 -8.24 -5.23
CA LEU A 285 -36.54 -6.85 -5.68
C LEU A 285 -37.93 -6.27 -5.97
N MET A 286 -38.81 -7.04 -6.63
CA MET A 286 -40.19 -6.62 -6.91
C MET A 286 -41.07 -6.61 -5.66
N GLU A 287 -40.80 -7.42 -4.65
CA GLU A 287 -41.46 -7.35 -3.34
C GLU A 287 -41.07 -6.07 -2.59
N MET A 288 -39.81 -5.60 -2.73
CA MET A 288 -39.35 -4.33 -2.16
C MET A 288 -39.90 -3.12 -2.94
N ASP A 289 -40.09 -3.26 -4.25
CA ASP A 289 -40.64 -2.23 -5.12
C ASP A 289 -41.43 -2.85 -6.28
N MET A 290 -42.73 -2.82 -6.16
CA MET A 290 -43.66 -3.38 -7.17
C MET A 290 -43.51 -2.72 -8.57
N LYS A 291 -42.84 -1.57 -8.65
CA LYS A 291 -42.58 -0.85 -9.90
C LYS A 291 -41.12 -0.98 -10.38
N ASP A 292 -40.37 -1.95 -9.84
CA ASP A 292 -39.01 -2.20 -10.28
C ASP A 292 -38.97 -2.78 -11.70
N GLY A 293 -38.95 -1.91 -12.70
CA GLY A 293 -38.91 -2.29 -14.10
C GLY A 293 -37.63 -3.06 -14.47
N GLN A 294 -36.50 -2.82 -13.80
CA GLN A 294 -35.24 -3.53 -14.05
C GLN A 294 -35.35 -4.99 -13.61
N ALA A 295 -35.88 -5.24 -12.41
CA ALA A 295 -36.11 -6.59 -11.92
C ALA A 295 -37.10 -7.36 -12.80
N LEU A 296 -38.19 -6.70 -13.23
CA LEU A 296 -39.17 -7.31 -14.14
C LEU A 296 -38.55 -7.65 -15.50
N TYR A 297 -37.70 -6.75 -16.06
CA TYR A 297 -37.00 -7.00 -17.32
C TYR A 297 -36.02 -8.18 -17.19
N GLN A 298 -35.24 -8.24 -16.13
CA GLN A 298 -34.30 -9.35 -15.87
C GLN A 298 -35.05 -10.69 -15.71
N ALA A 299 -36.16 -10.68 -14.99
CA ALA A 299 -37.01 -11.85 -14.87
C ALA A 299 -37.55 -12.31 -16.25
N GLY A 300 -37.95 -11.36 -17.11
CA GLY A 300 -38.40 -11.64 -18.48
C GLY A 300 -37.29 -12.31 -19.30
N LEU A 301 -36.03 -11.85 -19.18
CA LEU A 301 -34.90 -12.51 -19.83
C LEU A 301 -34.66 -13.93 -19.32
N CYS A 302 -34.79 -14.16 -18.02
CA CYS A 302 -34.69 -15.52 -17.44
C CYS A 302 -35.77 -16.47 -18.03
N PHE A 303 -37.02 -16.02 -18.13
CA PHE A 303 -38.09 -16.85 -18.73
C PHE A 303 -37.82 -17.15 -20.22
N GLN A 304 -37.29 -16.18 -21.00
CA GLN A 304 -36.89 -16.43 -22.38
C GLN A 304 -35.81 -17.54 -22.46
N LYS A 305 -34.77 -17.45 -21.60
CA LYS A 305 -33.68 -18.46 -21.54
C LYS A 305 -34.17 -19.85 -21.09
N LYS A 306 -35.24 -19.92 -20.30
CA LYS A 306 -35.90 -21.16 -19.87
C LYS A 306 -36.89 -21.70 -20.92
N GLY A 307 -36.94 -21.12 -22.12
CA GLY A 307 -37.82 -21.57 -23.20
C GLY A 307 -39.25 -20.99 -23.16
N GLN A 308 -39.60 -20.20 -22.14
CA GLN A 308 -40.89 -19.52 -22.02
C GLN A 308 -40.85 -18.16 -22.72
N VAL A 309 -40.54 -18.19 -24.03
CA VAL A 309 -40.21 -16.99 -24.81
C VAL A 309 -41.34 -15.97 -24.80
N GLN A 310 -42.59 -16.41 -25.03
CA GLN A 310 -43.76 -15.51 -25.08
C GLN A 310 -43.98 -14.79 -23.74
N ARG A 311 -43.95 -15.55 -22.64
CA ARG A 311 -44.06 -14.99 -21.27
C ARG A 311 -42.97 -13.99 -20.98
N GLY A 312 -41.71 -14.37 -21.27
CA GLY A 312 -40.56 -13.50 -21.05
C GLY A 312 -40.65 -12.24 -21.88
N GLN A 313 -41.11 -12.30 -23.13
CA GLN A 313 -41.31 -11.12 -23.98
C GLN A 313 -42.35 -10.16 -23.37
N GLN A 314 -43.50 -10.65 -22.95
CA GLN A 314 -44.56 -9.86 -22.31
C GLN A 314 -44.04 -9.14 -21.06
N MET A 315 -43.20 -9.82 -20.25
CA MET A 315 -42.59 -9.19 -19.06
C MET A 315 -41.58 -8.08 -19.44
N CYS A 316 -40.76 -8.32 -20.46
CA CYS A 316 -39.83 -7.29 -20.93
C CYS A 316 -40.57 -6.08 -21.51
N ASP A 317 -41.64 -6.29 -22.29
CA ASP A 317 -42.45 -5.18 -22.83
C ASP A 317 -43.10 -4.36 -21.73
N LYS A 318 -43.70 -5.01 -20.72
CA LYS A 318 -44.27 -4.36 -19.53
C LYS A 318 -43.20 -3.61 -18.73
N ALA A 319 -41.98 -4.16 -18.59
CA ALA A 319 -40.87 -3.49 -17.93
C ALA A 319 -40.44 -2.21 -18.65
N ILE A 320 -40.44 -2.22 -19.98
CA ILE A 320 -40.13 -1.05 -20.82
C ILE A 320 -41.23 0.01 -20.72
N GLU A 321 -42.49 -0.39 -20.63
CA GLU A 321 -43.61 0.54 -20.35
C GLU A 321 -43.43 1.23 -18.99
N MET A 322 -42.99 0.51 -17.97
CA MET A 322 -42.71 1.04 -16.63
C MET A 322 -41.44 1.92 -16.60
N ASN A 323 -40.42 1.53 -17.35
CA ASN A 323 -39.16 2.26 -17.44
C ASN A 323 -38.65 2.30 -18.90
N PRO A 324 -38.97 3.34 -19.68
CA PRO A 324 -38.58 3.48 -21.08
C PRO A 324 -37.08 3.44 -21.36
N SER A 325 -36.24 3.72 -20.36
CA SER A 325 -34.78 3.66 -20.52
C SER A 325 -34.25 2.25 -20.83
N LEU A 326 -35.01 1.20 -20.42
CA LEU A 326 -34.68 -0.19 -20.67
C LEU A 326 -34.76 -0.59 -22.15
N ASN A 327 -35.40 0.23 -23.00
CA ASN A 327 -35.45 -0.01 -24.44
C ASN A 327 -34.05 -0.03 -25.09
N LYS A 328 -33.10 0.70 -24.51
CA LYS A 328 -31.69 0.68 -24.95
C LYS A 328 -31.08 -0.72 -24.83
N LEU A 329 -31.42 -1.49 -23.83
CA LEU A 329 -30.94 -2.85 -23.63
C LEU A 329 -31.47 -3.81 -24.71
N ARG A 330 -32.71 -3.62 -25.14
CA ARG A 330 -33.32 -4.36 -26.25
C ARG A 330 -32.61 -4.08 -27.58
N GLN A 331 -32.32 -2.81 -27.87
CA GLN A 331 -31.62 -2.39 -29.09
C GLN A 331 -30.20 -2.95 -29.17
N LYS A 332 -29.44 -2.90 -28.05
CA LYS A 332 -28.08 -3.48 -27.97
C LYS A 332 -28.08 -4.98 -28.28
N LYS A 333 -29.07 -5.72 -27.80
CA LYS A 333 -29.23 -7.16 -28.10
C LYS A 333 -29.51 -7.43 -29.58
N MET A 334 -30.32 -6.61 -30.22
CA MET A 334 -30.64 -6.74 -31.66
C MET A 334 -29.44 -6.45 -32.56
N THR A 335 -28.58 -5.47 -32.17
CA THR A 335 -27.37 -5.12 -32.92
C THR A 335 -26.23 -6.11 -32.74
N MET A 336 -26.18 -6.84 -31.65
CA MET A 336 -25.18 -7.88 -31.39
C MET A 336 -25.53 -9.25 -31.96
N GLY A 337 -26.72 -9.44 -32.58
CA GLY A 337 -27.12 -10.70 -33.19
C GLY A 337 -27.36 -11.86 -32.22
N LEU A 338 -27.64 -11.57 -30.95
CA LEU A 338 -27.85 -12.52 -29.86
C LEU A 338 -29.35 -12.75 -29.60
#